data_dc74cd2f0e353ee1c0dcf99519eb586c
#
_entry.id   dc74cd2f0e353ee1c0dcf99519eb586c
#
_cell.length_a   1.000
_cell.length_b   1.000
_cell.length_c   1.000
_cell.angle_alpha   90.00
_cell.angle_beta   90.00
_cell.angle_gamma   90.00
#
_symmetry.space_group_name_H-M   'P 1'
#
loop_
_entity.id
_entity.type
_entity.pdbx_description
1 polymer ?
#
loop_
_entity_poly.entity_id
_entity_poly.type
_entity_poly.pdbx_seq_one_letter_code
_entity_poly.pdbx_strand_id
1 'polypeptide(L)'
;MYHYELQFSSFILSEKTKKFYQGRDDAHLFTDYRERKTFGIFCRQGIVPSFWSALKGKGTGLREEIRELNDYLDTLASKVRRFHTTLVEKEDEVTAVVLRDHLTGKNTSNHSLLRVYQKHNDNMEKLIGKGYSYSTFQTYQSSIRHVKQFLQLKYEVQDINVKKVDFKFITDYELFLRIDRGNNAMSARKYIVHLKKIMLYCLGAGWIVGNPFLNYRNTAKAKARTFLNMEELDRIKNREFPLERLNIVRDIFIFSCYTGLSYIDVKQLRPDQITRGDDGNLWIFIKRQKTETPCHIPLLDEAKVILDRYKNHRICRWRKVALPVLTNQRTNGYLKEIADLCNITKVLTYHLARHTFATTITLSNGVPIETVSQMLGHNSLKTTQHYAKVIDTKVSIEMSALQEKLLERDKEDDDVDTKVMKLFR
;
A
#
# COMPACT_ATOMS: atom_id res chain seq x y z
N MET A 1 16.86 -34.08 -31.35
CA MET A 1 17.99 -34.49 -30.46
C MET A 1 19.17 -33.60 -30.81
N TYR A 2 19.41 -32.53 -30.07
CA TYR A 2 20.49 -31.57 -30.37
C TYR A 2 21.63 -31.85 -29.41
N HIS A 3 22.75 -32.38 -29.91
CA HIS A 3 23.98 -32.50 -29.15
C HIS A 3 24.59 -31.11 -28.92
N TYR A 4 24.65 -30.69 -27.68
CA TYR A 4 25.39 -29.51 -27.24
C TYR A 4 26.79 -29.97 -26.84
N GLU A 5 27.80 -29.80 -27.71
CA GLU A 5 29.20 -29.91 -27.33
C GLU A 5 29.64 -28.56 -26.69
N LEU A 6 29.80 -28.55 -25.39
CA LEU A 6 30.57 -27.55 -24.69
C LEU A 6 32.03 -27.91 -24.77
N GLN A 7 32.75 -27.35 -25.73
CA GLN A 7 34.20 -27.48 -25.73
C GLN A 7 34.79 -26.47 -24.76
N PHE A 8 35.44 -26.99 -23.72
CA PHE A 8 36.32 -26.21 -22.86
C PHE A 8 37.64 -26.00 -23.61
N SER A 9 37.75 -24.89 -24.35
CA SER A 9 39.03 -24.52 -24.93
C SER A 9 39.79 -23.65 -23.91
N SER A 10 40.85 -24.23 -23.39
CA SER A 10 41.85 -23.55 -22.60
C SER A 10 42.77 -22.76 -23.53
N PHE A 11 42.95 -21.49 -23.19
CA PHE A 11 44.04 -20.59 -23.58
C PHE A 11 44.16 -20.09 -25.01
N ILE A 12 43.92 -18.79 -25.16
CA ILE A 12 44.67 -17.94 -26.08
C ILE A 12 45.31 -16.82 -25.26
N LEU A 13 46.58 -16.94 -24.92
CA LEU A 13 47.46 -15.82 -24.68
C LEU A 13 47.68 -15.09 -25.98
N SER A 14 46.96 -14.02 -26.29
CA SER A 14 47.34 -13.19 -27.42
C SER A 14 48.65 -12.48 -27.07
N GLU A 15 49.56 -12.38 -28.04
CA GLU A 15 50.87 -11.70 -27.86
C GLU A 15 50.74 -10.23 -27.42
N LYS A 16 49.61 -9.61 -27.59
CA LYS A 16 49.31 -8.27 -27.09
C LYS A 16 49.09 -8.19 -25.55
N THR A 17 48.72 -9.30 -24.91
CA THR A 17 48.56 -9.40 -23.46
C THR A 17 49.87 -9.64 -22.71
N LYS A 18 50.91 -10.11 -23.38
CA LYS A 18 52.27 -10.32 -22.80
C LYS A 18 52.93 -9.04 -22.26
N LYS A 19 52.56 -7.87 -22.76
CA LYS A 19 53.16 -6.58 -22.31
C LYS A 19 52.48 -5.94 -21.08
N PHE A 20 51.29 -6.39 -20.66
CA PHE A 20 50.55 -5.75 -19.57
C PHE A 20 50.40 -6.59 -18.29
N TYR A 21 50.71 -7.88 -18.31
CA TYR A 21 50.54 -8.78 -17.16
C TYR A 21 51.82 -9.62 -16.88
N GLN A 22 52.87 -8.94 -16.45
CA GLN A 22 53.86 -9.60 -15.61
C GLN A 22 53.22 -9.84 -14.23
N GLY A 23 52.59 -11.00 -14.02
CA GLY A 23 52.28 -11.52 -12.71
C GLY A 23 50.83 -11.72 -12.28
N ARG A 24 49.85 -11.92 -13.17
CA ARG A 24 48.47 -12.31 -12.75
C ARG A 24 47.75 -13.16 -13.81
N ASP A 25 47.60 -14.40 -13.51
CA ASP A 25 46.44 -15.28 -13.45
C ASP A 25 45.67 -15.60 -14.74
N ASP A 26 45.63 -16.86 -15.02
CA ASP A 26 45.03 -17.54 -16.14
C ASP A 26 43.50 -17.51 -16.15
N ALA A 27 42.91 -17.22 -17.30
CA ALA A 27 41.48 -17.14 -17.52
C ALA A 27 40.93 -18.41 -18.17
N HIS A 28 39.88 -19.00 -17.62
CA HIS A 28 39.08 -20.02 -18.32
C HIS A 28 38.10 -19.35 -19.28
N LEU A 29 38.12 -19.80 -20.54
CA LEU A 29 37.28 -19.30 -21.61
C LEU A 29 36.12 -20.26 -21.89
N PHE A 30 34.91 -19.74 -21.89
CA PHE A 30 33.72 -20.42 -22.37
C PHE A 30 33.33 -19.78 -23.70
N THR A 31 33.19 -20.60 -24.75
CA THR A 31 32.77 -20.11 -26.07
C THR A 31 31.34 -20.57 -26.34
N ASP A 32 30.46 -19.63 -26.62
CA ASP A 32 29.14 -19.91 -27.17
C ASP A 32 29.25 -19.89 -28.70
N TYR A 33 29.16 -21.07 -29.32
CA TYR A 33 29.27 -21.21 -30.76
C TYR A 33 28.12 -20.60 -31.56
N ARG A 34 26.95 -20.36 -30.92
CA ARG A 34 25.80 -19.71 -31.57
C ARG A 34 26.01 -18.20 -31.71
N GLU A 35 26.47 -17.55 -30.64
CA GLU A 35 26.65 -16.10 -30.61
C GLU A 35 28.11 -15.69 -30.96
N ARG A 36 29.03 -16.61 -31.16
CA ARG A 36 30.48 -16.38 -31.32
C ARG A 36 31.06 -15.50 -30.20
N LYS A 37 30.49 -15.57 -29.02
CA LYS A 37 30.94 -14.81 -27.84
C LYS A 37 31.73 -15.73 -26.92
N THR A 38 32.92 -15.29 -26.54
CA THR A 38 33.80 -15.96 -25.61
C THR A 38 33.85 -15.20 -24.31
N PHE A 39 33.66 -15.90 -23.19
CA PHE A 39 33.72 -15.30 -21.85
C PHE A 39 34.78 -15.99 -21.00
N GLY A 40 35.61 -15.20 -20.30
CA GLY A 40 36.63 -15.69 -19.39
C GLY A 40 36.22 -15.62 -17.93
N ILE A 41 36.64 -16.61 -17.16
CA ILE A 41 36.59 -16.58 -15.69
C ILE A 41 38.01 -16.61 -15.19
N PHE A 42 38.39 -15.63 -14.37
CA PHE A 42 39.72 -15.57 -13.78
C PHE A 42 39.85 -16.58 -12.64
N CYS A 43 40.84 -17.48 -12.78
CA CYS A 43 41.30 -18.36 -11.73
C CYS A 43 42.36 -17.61 -10.90
N ARG A 44 42.26 -17.58 -9.59
CA ARG A 44 43.27 -16.94 -8.73
C ARG A 44 44.53 -17.76 -8.51
N GLN A 45 44.65 -18.87 -9.18
CA GLN A 45 45.82 -19.77 -9.12
C GLN A 45 46.64 -19.64 -10.41
N GLY A 46 47.91 -19.40 -10.31
CA GLY A 46 48.83 -19.27 -11.42
C GLY A 46 49.69 -20.54 -11.61
N ILE A 47 50.07 -20.82 -12.84
CA ILE A 47 51.01 -21.91 -13.19
C ILE A 47 52.09 -21.37 -14.13
N VAL A 48 53.29 -21.90 -14.00
CA VAL A 48 54.38 -21.60 -14.95
C VAL A 48 53.98 -22.14 -16.32
N PRO A 49 54.07 -21.36 -17.41
CA PRO A 49 53.59 -21.76 -18.75
C PRO A 49 54.16 -23.09 -19.28
N SER A 50 55.37 -23.43 -18.88
CA SER A 50 56.02 -24.72 -19.30
C SER A 50 55.33 -25.96 -18.71
N PHE A 51 54.56 -25.80 -17.65
CA PHE A 51 53.79 -26.90 -17.02
C PHE A 51 52.34 -26.93 -17.48
N TRP A 52 51.92 -26.13 -18.43
CA TRP A 52 50.57 -26.12 -18.95
C TRP A 52 50.43 -26.86 -20.29
N SER A 53 49.51 -27.80 -20.36
CA SER A 53 49.13 -28.48 -21.60
C SER A 53 47.86 -27.89 -22.19
N ALA A 54 47.98 -27.12 -23.25
CA ALA A 54 46.81 -26.54 -23.94
C ALA A 54 45.91 -27.65 -24.53
N LEU A 55 46.47 -28.79 -24.94
CA LEU A 55 45.72 -29.93 -25.49
C LEU A 55 44.87 -30.62 -24.42
N LYS A 56 45.38 -30.74 -23.19
CA LYS A 56 44.66 -31.38 -22.07
C LYS A 56 43.84 -30.38 -21.26
N GLY A 57 44.05 -29.10 -21.42
CA GLY A 57 43.43 -28.06 -20.60
C GLY A 57 43.79 -28.15 -19.11
N LYS A 58 44.98 -28.68 -18.79
CA LYS A 58 45.43 -28.99 -17.43
C LYS A 58 46.94 -28.76 -17.27
N GLY A 59 47.34 -28.57 -16.02
CA GLY A 59 48.75 -28.58 -15.68
C GLY A 59 49.35 -29.98 -15.78
N THR A 60 50.63 -30.06 -16.23
CA THR A 60 51.40 -31.29 -16.35
C THR A 60 52.56 -31.30 -15.38
N GLY A 61 52.67 -32.35 -14.58
CA GLY A 61 53.73 -32.53 -13.59
C GLY A 61 53.20 -33.10 -12.28
N LEU A 62 54.11 -33.45 -11.35
CA LEU A 62 53.80 -34.10 -10.08
C LEU A 62 53.80 -33.13 -8.89
N ARG A 63 54.04 -31.85 -9.14
CA ARG A 63 54.06 -30.82 -8.07
C ARG A 63 52.67 -30.62 -7.46
N GLU A 64 52.64 -30.38 -6.15
CA GLU A 64 51.42 -30.22 -5.37
C GLU A 64 50.54 -29.05 -5.90
N GLU A 65 51.15 -27.92 -6.22
CA GLU A 65 50.49 -26.76 -6.86
C GLU A 65 49.75 -27.09 -8.16
N ILE A 66 50.34 -28.00 -8.98
CA ILE A 66 49.73 -28.43 -10.24
C ILE A 66 48.54 -29.36 -9.99
N ARG A 67 48.61 -30.20 -8.94
CA ARG A 67 47.48 -31.05 -8.54
C ARG A 67 46.31 -30.22 -8.02
N GLU A 68 46.58 -29.28 -7.09
CA GLU A 68 45.58 -28.36 -6.56
C GLU A 68 44.88 -27.55 -7.66
N LEU A 69 45.65 -27.03 -8.65
CA LEU A 69 45.09 -26.35 -9.80
C LEU A 69 44.18 -27.28 -10.62
N ASN A 70 44.64 -28.50 -10.92
CA ASN A 70 43.84 -29.46 -11.69
C ASN A 70 42.56 -29.86 -10.96
N ASP A 71 42.59 -30.08 -9.63
CA ASP A 71 41.44 -30.40 -8.80
C ASP A 71 40.44 -29.22 -8.75
N TYR A 72 40.96 -27.99 -8.68
CA TYR A 72 40.13 -26.78 -8.80
C TYR A 72 39.43 -26.72 -10.16
N LEU A 73 40.15 -26.98 -11.26
CA LEU A 73 39.61 -26.97 -12.62
C LEU A 73 38.54 -28.04 -12.83
N ASP A 74 38.75 -29.25 -12.29
CA ASP A 74 37.78 -30.36 -12.34
C ASP A 74 36.53 -30.03 -11.50
N THR A 75 36.71 -29.39 -10.35
CA THR A 75 35.61 -28.92 -9.52
C THR A 75 34.79 -27.84 -10.26
N LEU A 76 35.45 -26.91 -10.92
CA LEU A 76 34.81 -25.87 -11.71
C LEU A 76 34.03 -26.48 -12.89
N ALA A 77 34.63 -27.38 -13.65
CA ALA A 77 34.00 -28.08 -14.75
C ALA A 77 32.75 -28.87 -14.29
N SER A 78 32.84 -29.53 -13.14
CA SER A 78 31.73 -30.27 -12.54
C SER A 78 30.57 -29.35 -12.14
N LYS A 79 30.88 -28.18 -11.56
CA LYS A 79 29.86 -27.15 -11.22
C LYS A 79 29.16 -26.64 -12.48
N VAL A 80 29.89 -26.36 -13.56
CA VAL A 80 29.34 -25.92 -14.84
C VAL A 80 28.40 -26.97 -15.42
N ARG A 81 28.86 -28.24 -15.49
CA ARG A 81 28.03 -29.34 -16.01
C ARG A 81 26.74 -29.50 -15.21
N ARG A 82 26.83 -29.56 -13.89
CA ARG A 82 25.63 -29.64 -13.01
C ARG A 82 24.64 -28.52 -13.28
N PHE A 83 25.14 -27.30 -13.39
CA PHE A 83 24.26 -26.14 -13.63
C PHE A 83 23.67 -26.17 -15.04
N HIS A 84 24.46 -26.55 -16.05
CA HIS A 84 23.98 -26.77 -17.42
C HIS A 84 22.83 -27.78 -17.45
N THR A 85 23.02 -28.96 -16.82
CA THR A 85 21.96 -29.98 -16.73
C THR A 85 20.71 -29.43 -16.10
N THR A 86 20.85 -28.66 -14.99
CA THR A 86 19.68 -28.02 -14.31
C THR A 86 18.95 -27.02 -15.21
N LEU A 87 19.64 -26.27 -16.05
CA LEU A 87 19.01 -25.34 -16.99
C LEU A 87 18.25 -26.10 -18.09
N VAL A 88 18.87 -27.17 -18.63
CA VAL A 88 18.24 -28.01 -19.66
C VAL A 88 16.97 -28.69 -19.12
N GLU A 89 17.02 -29.24 -17.91
CA GLU A 89 15.87 -29.88 -17.24
C GLU A 89 14.70 -28.88 -16.99
N LYS A 90 15.01 -27.59 -16.80
CA LYS A 90 14.03 -26.54 -16.59
C LYS A 90 13.56 -25.84 -17.86
N GLU A 91 14.05 -26.32 -19.02
CA GLU A 91 13.81 -25.67 -20.32
C GLU A 91 14.24 -24.19 -20.35
N ASP A 92 15.19 -23.80 -19.46
CA ASP A 92 15.72 -22.44 -19.40
C ASP A 92 16.73 -22.21 -20.52
N GLU A 93 16.89 -20.94 -20.91
CA GLU A 93 17.87 -20.58 -21.95
C GLU A 93 19.32 -20.81 -21.47
N VAL A 94 20.06 -21.68 -22.17
CA VAL A 94 21.46 -21.99 -21.86
C VAL A 94 22.39 -21.15 -22.74
N THR A 95 22.97 -20.08 -22.14
CA THR A 95 24.01 -19.27 -22.81
C THR A 95 25.27 -19.21 -21.97
N ALA A 96 26.41 -18.95 -22.63
CA ALA A 96 27.70 -18.81 -21.95
C ALA A 96 27.68 -17.65 -20.90
N VAL A 97 26.88 -16.61 -21.13
CA VAL A 97 26.67 -15.51 -20.20
C VAL A 97 25.97 -15.98 -18.91
N VAL A 98 24.93 -16.80 -19.04
CA VAL A 98 24.16 -17.36 -17.90
C VAL A 98 25.06 -18.27 -17.05
N LEU A 99 25.87 -19.11 -17.71
CA LEU A 99 26.83 -20.02 -17.04
C LEU A 99 27.93 -19.24 -16.31
N ARG A 100 28.53 -18.24 -16.96
CA ARG A 100 29.54 -17.36 -16.34
C ARG A 100 28.96 -16.61 -15.12
N ASP A 101 27.81 -16.00 -15.29
CA ASP A 101 27.18 -15.19 -14.23
C ASP A 101 26.81 -16.05 -13.02
N HIS A 102 26.43 -17.32 -13.25
CA HIS A 102 26.21 -18.27 -12.16
C HIS A 102 27.52 -18.60 -11.42
N LEU A 103 28.60 -18.88 -12.16
CA LEU A 103 29.90 -19.26 -11.57
C LEU A 103 30.59 -18.10 -10.85
N THR A 104 30.46 -16.88 -11.38
CA THR A 104 31.08 -15.69 -10.79
C THR A 104 30.21 -15.09 -9.65
N GLY A 105 29.05 -15.69 -9.33
CA GLY A 105 28.11 -15.11 -8.41
C GLY A 105 27.46 -13.82 -8.93
N LYS A 106 27.75 -13.44 -10.18
CA LYS A 106 27.12 -12.32 -10.88
C LYS A 106 25.74 -12.69 -11.43
N ASN A 107 25.30 -13.91 -11.24
CA ASN A 107 23.93 -14.29 -11.46
C ASN A 107 23.05 -13.67 -10.36
N THR A 108 23.13 -12.36 -10.28
CA THR A 108 22.04 -11.54 -9.79
C THR A 108 20.96 -11.71 -10.85
N SER A 109 20.29 -12.86 -10.76
CA SER A 109 19.10 -13.19 -11.50
C SER A 109 18.36 -11.92 -11.89
N ASN A 110 17.66 -11.92 -13.01
CA ASN A 110 16.68 -10.92 -13.46
C ASN A 110 15.68 -10.44 -12.36
N HIS A 111 15.83 -10.89 -11.12
CA HIS A 111 14.94 -10.74 -9.98
C HIS A 111 15.58 -9.93 -8.84
N SER A 112 16.22 -8.79 -9.16
CA SER A 112 16.60 -7.83 -8.13
C SER A 112 15.38 -7.07 -7.63
N LEU A 113 15.36 -6.73 -6.33
CA LEU A 113 14.21 -6.19 -5.63
C LEU A 113 13.70 -4.88 -6.26
N LEU A 114 14.59 -3.92 -6.49
CA LEU A 114 14.18 -2.63 -7.06
C LEU A 114 13.71 -2.75 -8.50
N ARG A 115 14.33 -3.63 -9.29
CA ARG A 115 13.91 -3.89 -10.68
C ARG A 115 12.51 -4.49 -10.74
N VAL A 116 12.21 -5.47 -9.89
CA VAL A 116 10.88 -6.08 -9.80
C VAL A 116 9.85 -5.06 -9.32
N TYR A 117 10.22 -4.26 -8.31
CA TYR A 117 9.36 -3.22 -7.78
C TYR A 117 9.05 -2.15 -8.84
N GLN A 118 10.08 -1.70 -9.58
CA GLN A 118 9.90 -0.73 -10.65
C GLN A 118 8.98 -1.27 -11.75
N LYS A 119 9.20 -2.52 -12.21
CA LYS A 119 8.33 -3.15 -13.20
C LYS A 119 6.87 -3.23 -12.73
N HIS A 120 6.65 -3.52 -11.44
CA HIS A 120 5.31 -3.48 -10.85
C HIS A 120 4.70 -2.06 -10.92
N ASN A 121 5.49 -1.03 -10.59
CA ASN A 121 5.04 0.36 -10.64
C ASN A 121 4.74 0.82 -12.08
N ASP A 122 5.58 0.45 -13.04
CA ASP A 122 5.37 0.77 -14.48
C ASP A 122 4.08 0.13 -15.01
N ASN A 123 3.80 -1.11 -14.58
CA ASN A 123 2.54 -1.78 -14.93
C ASN A 123 1.33 -1.11 -14.26
N MET A 124 1.48 -0.66 -13.00
CA MET A 124 0.43 0.09 -12.29
C MET A 124 0.16 1.43 -12.96
N GLU A 125 1.19 2.13 -13.44
CA GLU A 125 1.06 3.40 -14.16
C GLU A 125 0.18 3.27 -15.39
N LYS A 126 0.36 2.21 -16.19
CA LYS A 126 -0.46 1.91 -17.38
C LYS A 126 -1.93 1.61 -17.04
N LEU A 127 -2.21 1.24 -15.80
CA LEU A 127 -3.54 0.93 -15.31
C LEU A 127 -4.19 2.07 -14.53
N ILE A 128 -3.61 3.27 -14.54
CA ILE A 128 -4.23 4.46 -13.94
C ILE A 128 -5.55 4.77 -14.66
N GLY A 129 -6.62 4.92 -13.88
CA GLY A 129 -8.00 5.09 -14.42
C GLY A 129 -8.69 3.78 -14.82
N LYS A 130 -7.97 2.64 -14.81
CA LYS A 130 -8.48 1.30 -15.11
C LYS A 130 -8.28 0.33 -13.95
N GLY A 131 -8.60 0.76 -12.72
CA GLY A 131 -8.47 -0.03 -11.49
C GLY A 131 -7.48 0.53 -10.47
N TYR A 132 -6.55 1.42 -10.88
CA TYR A 132 -5.67 2.14 -9.96
C TYR A 132 -5.88 3.64 -10.05
N SER A 133 -5.88 4.31 -8.87
CA SER A 133 -5.85 5.77 -8.82
C SER A 133 -4.42 6.30 -8.92
N TYR A 134 -4.26 7.50 -9.46
CA TYR A 134 -2.96 8.20 -9.51
C TYR A 134 -2.34 8.35 -8.11
N SER A 135 -3.14 8.62 -7.07
CA SER A 135 -2.64 8.75 -5.70
C SER A 135 -2.10 7.43 -5.14
N THR A 136 -2.68 6.29 -5.56
CA THR A 136 -2.15 4.96 -5.21
C THR A 136 -0.79 4.75 -5.87
N PHE A 137 -0.66 5.05 -7.16
CA PHE A 137 0.60 5.00 -7.87
C PHE A 137 1.68 5.87 -7.21
N GLN A 138 1.38 7.13 -6.88
CA GLN A 138 2.32 8.01 -6.16
C GLN A 138 2.79 7.43 -4.83
N THR A 139 1.92 6.70 -4.13
CA THR A 139 2.31 6.05 -2.87
C THR A 139 3.26 4.89 -3.11
N TYR A 140 3.10 4.12 -4.18
CA TYR A 140 4.04 3.06 -4.57
C TYR A 140 5.37 3.63 -5.04
N GLN A 141 5.37 4.76 -5.76
CA GLN A 141 6.59 5.48 -6.12
C GLN A 141 7.36 5.98 -4.87
N SER A 142 6.65 6.45 -3.87
CA SER A 142 7.27 6.81 -2.59
C SER A 142 7.82 5.59 -1.87
N SER A 143 7.13 4.46 -1.95
CA SER A 143 7.53 3.21 -1.30
C SER A 143 8.83 2.65 -1.89
N ILE A 144 8.97 2.59 -3.22
CA ILE A 144 10.22 2.13 -3.86
C ILE A 144 11.38 3.07 -3.53
N ARG A 145 11.14 4.39 -3.43
CA ARG A 145 12.15 5.37 -3.04
C ARG A 145 12.66 5.11 -1.61
N HIS A 146 11.78 4.76 -0.68
CA HIS A 146 12.18 4.38 0.68
C HIS A 146 13.00 3.09 0.70
N VAL A 147 12.63 2.07 -0.08
CA VAL A 147 13.41 0.83 -0.19
C VAL A 147 14.80 1.13 -0.76
N LYS A 148 14.91 1.96 -1.81
CA LYS A 148 16.20 2.36 -2.40
C LYS A 148 17.09 3.05 -1.37
N GLN A 149 16.55 4.00 -0.62
CA GLN A 149 17.29 4.71 0.43
C GLN A 149 17.73 3.77 1.55
N PHE A 150 16.87 2.85 1.96
CA PHE A 150 17.20 1.83 2.96
C PHE A 150 18.36 0.94 2.52
N LEU A 151 18.33 0.44 1.29
CA LEU A 151 19.42 -0.37 0.73
C LEU A 151 20.75 0.37 0.72
N GLN A 152 20.72 1.65 0.33
CA GLN A 152 21.91 2.48 0.27
C GLN A 152 22.48 2.79 1.65
N LEU A 153 21.63 3.13 2.63
CA LEU A 153 22.08 3.55 3.96
C LEU A 153 22.44 2.37 4.87
N LYS A 154 21.71 1.25 4.78
CA LYS A 154 21.87 0.11 5.72
C LYS A 154 22.76 -1.00 5.16
N TYR A 155 22.74 -1.20 3.85
CA TYR A 155 23.45 -2.30 3.19
C TYR A 155 24.55 -1.81 2.23
N GLU A 156 24.68 -0.50 2.00
CA GLU A 156 25.67 0.13 1.09
C GLU A 156 25.63 -0.44 -0.34
N VAL A 157 24.45 -0.89 -0.78
CA VAL A 157 24.22 -1.48 -2.09
C VAL A 157 23.15 -0.72 -2.88
N GLN A 158 23.24 -0.77 -4.20
CA GLN A 158 22.25 -0.16 -5.07
C GLN A 158 20.97 -0.99 -5.19
N ASP A 159 21.08 -2.32 -5.19
CA ASP A 159 19.94 -3.24 -5.26
C ASP A 159 20.35 -4.61 -4.69
N ILE A 160 19.38 -5.46 -4.36
CA ILE A 160 19.62 -6.83 -3.86
C ILE A 160 18.74 -7.84 -4.59
N ASN A 161 19.16 -9.10 -4.58
CA ASN A 161 18.31 -10.19 -5.05
C ASN A 161 17.12 -10.38 -4.12
N VAL A 162 15.91 -10.62 -4.68
CA VAL A 162 14.69 -10.87 -3.91
C VAL A 162 14.82 -12.00 -2.88
N LYS A 163 15.69 -12.99 -3.13
CA LYS A 163 15.98 -14.08 -2.20
C LYS A 163 16.65 -13.64 -0.90
N LYS A 164 17.27 -12.45 -0.89
CA LYS A 164 17.92 -11.87 0.31
C LYS A 164 16.95 -11.06 1.20
N VAL A 165 15.69 -10.93 0.78
CA VAL A 165 14.66 -10.28 1.58
C VAL A 165 14.12 -11.31 2.57
N ASP A 166 14.65 -11.32 3.76
CA ASP A 166 14.27 -12.19 4.87
C ASP A 166 13.51 -11.43 5.98
N PHE A 167 13.20 -12.10 7.07
CA PHE A 167 12.55 -11.50 8.23
C PHE A 167 13.37 -10.35 8.84
N LYS A 168 14.70 -10.52 8.90
CA LYS A 168 15.60 -9.49 9.42
C LYS A 168 15.57 -8.24 8.54
N PHE A 169 15.61 -8.40 7.23
CA PHE A 169 15.47 -7.28 6.29
C PHE A 169 14.17 -6.49 6.55
N ILE A 170 13.04 -7.17 6.78
CA ILE A 170 11.75 -6.53 7.00
C ILE A 170 11.72 -5.74 8.30
N THR A 171 12.27 -6.31 9.37
CA THR A 171 12.34 -5.64 10.68
C THR A 171 13.29 -4.44 10.66
N ASP A 172 14.45 -4.57 10.02
CA ASP A 172 15.39 -3.46 9.83
C ASP A 172 14.78 -2.35 8.97
N TYR A 173 14.01 -2.71 7.93
CA TYR A 173 13.30 -1.74 7.09
C TYR A 173 12.19 -0.99 7.86
N GLU A 174 11.45 -1.68 8.74
CA GLU A 174 10.48 -1.02 9.64
C GLU A 174 11.18 -0.01 10.54
N LEU A 175 12.30 -0.40 11.14
CA LEU A 175 13.08 0.46 12.02
C LEU A 175 13.58 1.71 11.30
N PHE A 176 14.15 1.53 10.10
CA PHE A 176 14.56 2.63 9.21
C PHE A 176 13.39 3.58 8.90
N LEU A 177 12.23 3.05 8.53
CA LEU A 177 11.07 3.87 8.24
C LEU A 177 10.63 4.71 9.45
N ARG A 178 10.70 4.17 10.66
CA ARG A 178 10.23 4.83 11.89
C ARG A 178 11.26 5.79 12.46
N ILE A 179 12.54 5.44 12.46
CA ILE A 179 13.62 6.23 13.07
C ILE A 179 14.22 7.19 12.04
N ASP A 180 14.84 6.66 11.00
CA ASP A 180 15.59 7.48 10.05
C ASP A 180 14.69 8.35 9.16
N ARG A 181 13.46 7.88 8.88
CA ARG A 181 12.48 8.62 8.07
C ARG A 181 11.41 9.34 8.90
N GLY A 182 11.38 9.16 10.22
CA GLY A 182 10.41 9.79 11.11
C GLY A 182 8.94 9.43 10.83
N ASN A 183 8.69 8.32 10.15
CA ASN A 183 7.32 7.91 9.84
C ASN A 183 6.62 7.41 11.10
N ASN A 184 5.36 7.81 11.30
CA ASN A 184 4.53 7.17 12.30
C ASN A 184 4.27 5.69 11.96
N ALA A 185 3.89 4.89 12.97
CA ALA A 185 3.70 3.45 12.83
C ALA A 185 2.72 3.05 11.72
N MET A 186 1.66 3.84 11.48
CA MET A 186 0.67 3.57 10.43
C MET A 186 1.22 3.83 9.03
N SER A 187 2.04 4.89 8.86
CA SER A 187 2.71 5.18 7.59
C SER A 187 3.77 4.14 7.27
N ALA A 188 4.59 3.75 8.25
CA ALA A 188 5.56 2.66 8.10
C ALA A 188 4.87 1.35 7.69
N ARG A 189 3.77 0.99 8.39
CA ARG A 189 2.95 -0.18 8.02
C ARG A 189 2.51 -0.16 6.56
N LYS A 190 2.10 0.99 6.03
CA LYS A 190 1.66 1.11 4.64
C LYS A 190 2.78 0.75 3.66
N TYR A 191 4.00 1.24 3.88
CA TYR A 191 5.15 0.93 3.03
C TYR A 191 5.57 -0.54 3.14
N ILE A 192 5.49 -1.12 4.33
CA ILE A 192 5.75 -2.56 4.54
C ILE A 192 4.70 -3.42 3.82
N VAL A 193 3.42 -3.04 3.82
CA VAL A 193 2.37 -3.73 3.06
C VAL A 193 2.64 -3.67 1.56
N HIS A 194 3.18 -2.55 1.05
CA HIS A 194 3.57 -2.45 -0.35
C HIS A 194 4.73 -3.40 -0.67
N LEU A 195 5.78 -3.43 0.15
CA LEU A 195 6.88 -4.38 0.00
C LEU A 195 6.38 -5.83 0.06
N LYS A 196 5.48 -6.15 1.02
CA LYS A 196 4.86 -7.47 1.11
C LYS A 196 4.16 -7.88 -0.18
N LYS A 197 3.43 -6.96 -0.82
CA LYS A 197 2.76 -7.25 -2.11
C LYS A 197 3.77 -7.63 -3.20
N ILE A 198 4.90 -6.93 -3.26
CA ILE A 198 5.98 -7.26 -4.22
C ILE A 198 6.57 -8.63 -3.91
N MET A 199 6.83 -8.94 -2.64
CA MET A 199 7.40 -10.25 -2.26
C MET A 199 6.42 -11.40 -2.48
N LEU A 200 5.11 -11.18 -2.28
CA LEU A 200 4.08 -12.18 -2.62
C LEU A 200 3.99 -12.41 -4.13
N TYR A 201 4.18 -11.38 -4.94
CA TYR A 201 4.31 -11.54 -6.38
C TYR A 201 5.55 -12.40 -6.74
N CYS A 202 6.71 -12.13 -6.11
CA CYS A 202 7.91 -12.93 -6.32
C CYS A 202 7.70 -14.40 -5.90
N LEU A 203 6.95 -14.64 -4.82
CA LEU A 203 6.60 -15.99 -4.36
C LEU A 203 5.71 -16.72 -5.37
N GLY A 204 4.65 -16.06 -5.85
CA GLY A 204 3.76 -16.61 -6.87
C GLY A 204 4.45 -16.89 -8.21
N ALA A 205 5.50 -16.11 -8.53
CA ALA A 205 6.34 -16.32 -9.72
C ALA A 205 7.44 -17.39 -9.53
N GLY A 206 7.54 -18.04 -8.36
CA GLY A 206 8.53 -19.05 -8.06
C GLY A 206 9.97 -18.53 -7.88
N TRP A 207 10.16 -17.22 -7.72
CA TRP A 207 11.50 -16.61 -7.58
C TRP A 207 12.05 -16.71 -6.15
N ILE A 208 11.17 -16.90 -5.18
CA ILE A 208 11.49 -17.21 -3.78
C ILE A 208 10.70 -18.42 -3.33
N VAL A 209 11.26 -19.22 -2.43
CA VAL A 209 10.65 -20.48 -1.95
C VAL A 209 9.67 -20.26 -0.81
N GLY A 210 9.92 -19.26 0.04
CA GLY A 210 9.13 -18.99 1.24
C GLY A 210 8.64 -17.54 1.33
N ASN A 211 7.55 -17.34 2.09
CA ASN A 211 7.04 -16.00 2.36
C ASN A 211 7.85 -15.35 3.50
N PRO A 212 8.67 -14.32 3.25
CA PRO A 212 9.50 -13.68 4.29
C PRO A 212 8.66 -12.94 5.34
N PHE A 213 7.37 -12.68 5.07
CA PHE A 213 6.45 -12.03 6.00
C PHE A 213 5.65 -12.99 6.88
N LEU A 214 5.93 -14.31 6.85
CA LEU A 214 5.13 -15.30 7.59
C LEU A 214 5.06 -14.98 9.08
N ASN A 215 6.20 -14.67 9.68
CA ASN A 215 6.33 -14.36 11.11
C ASN A 215 6.26 -12.86 11.42
N TYR A 216 6.12 -12.01 10.40
CA TYR A 216 6.05 -10.57 10.61
C TYR A 216 4.64 -10.15 11.04
N ARG A 217 4.52 -9.61 12.26
CA ARG A 217 3.28 -9.06 12.83
C ARG A 217 3.43 -7.56 13.06
N ASN A 218 2.64 -6.77 12.38
CA ASN A 218 2.60 -5.34 12.64
C ASN A 218 1.71 -5.04 13.84
N THR A 219 2.29 -4.42 14.87
CA THR A 219 1.62 -4.08 16.14
C THR A 219 0.99 -2.68 16.14
N ALA A 220 1.07 -1.93 15.02
CA ALA A 220 0.53 -0.58 14.94
C ALA A 220 -0.99 -0.59 15.15
N LYS A 221 -1.44 0.01 16.26
CA LYS A 221 -2.87 0.22 16.53
C LYS A 221 -3.34 1.49 15.83
N ALA A 222 -4.48 1.42 15.18
CA ALA A 222 -5.16 2.60 14.64
C ALA A 222 -5.57 3.52 15.80
N LYS A 223 -5.28 4.82 15.70
CA LYS A 223 -5.80 5.81 16.66
C LYS A 223 -7.33 5.82 16.57
N ALA A 224 -8.00 5.99 17.71
CA ALA A 224 -9.43 6.25 17.75
C ALA A 224 -9.75 7.46 16.87
N ARG A 225 -10.81 7.37 16.09
CA ARG A 225 -11.24 8.47 15.23
C ARG A 225 -11.99 9.49 16.08
N THR A 226 -11.58 10.73 16.00
CA THR A 226 -12.27 11.84 16.63
C THR A 226 -13.47 12.26 15.78
N PHE A 227 -14.48 12.83 16.42
CA PHE A 227 -15.66 13.45 15.81
C PHE A 227 -16.07 14.66 16.64
N LEU A 228 -16.90 15.54 16.09
CA LEU A 228 -17.47 16.65 16.86
C LEU A 228 -18.72 16.17 17.61
N ASN A 229 -18.86 16.60 18.87
CA ASN A 229 -20.13 16.49 19.57
C ASN A 229 -21.11 17.58 19.08
N MET A 230 -22.35 17.54 19.53
CA MET A 230 -23.38 18.47 19.06
C MET A 230 -23.05 19.91 19.39
N GLU A 231 -22.54 20.19 20.59
CA GLU A 231 -22.16 21.54 21.02
C GLU A 231 -21.02 22.14 20.20
N GLU A 232 -20.00 21.33 19.86
CA GLU A 232 -18.88 21.73 18.99
C GLU A 232 -19.36 22.01 17.56
N LEU A 233 -20.27 21.18 17.06
CA LEU A 233 -20.90 21.37 15.76
C LEU A 233 -21.70 22.62 15.67
N ASP A 234 -22.54 22.93 16.72
CA ASP A 234 -23.35 24.11 16.79
C ASP A 234 -22.51 25.38 16.94
N ARG A 235 -21.38 25.32 17.68
CA ARG A 235 -20.44 26.45 17.74
C ARG A 235 -19.89 26.81 16.37
N ILE A 236 -19.57 25.83 15.55
CA ILE A 236 -19.11 26.08 14.19
C ILE A 236 -20.25 26.59 13.30
N LYS A 237 -21.43 25.94 13.36
CA LYS A 237 -22.59 26.24 12.52
C LYS A 237 -23.07 27.68 12.71
N ASN A 238 -23.15 28.13 13.96
CA ASN A 238 -23.73 29.40 14.29
C ASN A 238 -22.73 30.57 14.28
N ARG A 239 -21.43 30.28 14.11
CA ARG A 239 -20.42 31.34 14.08
C ARG A 239 -20.34 31.99 12.71
N GLU A 240 -20.51 33.31 12.68
CA GLU A 240 -20.21 34.11 11.51
C GLU A 240 -18.77 34.63 11.54
N PHE A 241 -18.13 34.61 10.41
CA PHE A 241 -16.76 35.06 10.27
C PHE A 241 -16.72 36.31 9.40
N PRO A 242 -15.85 37.29 9.75
CA PRO A 242 -15.69 38.50 8.94
C PRO A 242 -15.21 38.23 7.52
N LEU A 243 -14.52 37.09 7.32
CA LEU A 243 -13.94 36.70 6.04
C LEU A 243 -14.85 35.68 5.33
N GLU A 244 -15.40 36.05 4.20
CA GLU A 244 -16.32 35.23 3.40
C GLU A 244 -15.76 33.82 3.10
N ARG A 245 -14.43 33.73 2.85
CA ARG A 245 -13.78 32.43 2.63
C ARG A 245 -13.95 31.44 3.78
N LEU A 246 -14.01 31.93 5.02
CA LEU A 246 -14.22 31.08 6.19
C LEU A 246 -15.69 30.65 6.29
N ASN A 247 -16.64 31.53 5.98
CA ASN A 247 -18.06 31.20 5.94
C ASN A 247 -18.35 30.14 4.88
N ILE A 248 -17.76 30.27 3.69
CA ILE A 248 -17.88 29.26 2.63
C ILE A 248 -17.33 27.90 3.12
N VAL A 249 -16.16 27.87 3.73
CA VAL A 249 -15.54 26.61 4.20
C VAL A 249 -16.33 26.01 5.36
N ARG A 250 -16.82 26.84 6.29
CA ARG A 250 -17.74 26.42 7.36
C ARG A 250 -18.97 25.73 6.77
N ASP A 251 -19.66 26.39 5.85
CA ASP A 251 -20.90 25.88 5.27
C ASP A 251 -20.68 24.55 4.52
N ILE A 252 -19.61 24.45 3.75
CA ILE A 252 -19.26 23.21 3.05
C ILE A 252 -18.90 22.09 4.04
N PHE A 253 -18.23 22.41 5.15
CA PHE A 253 -17.92 21.46 6.21
C PHE A 253 -19.20 20.98 6.93
N ILE A 254 -20.08 21.92 7.30
CA ILE A 254 -21.39 21.63 7.89
C ILE A 254 -22.25 20.79 6.96
N PHE A 255 -22.32 21.13 5.66
CA PHE A 255 -22.99 20.30 4.67
C PHE A 255 -22.48 18.85 4.69
N SER A 256 -21.17 18.65 4.80
CA SER A 256 -20.59 17.30 4.90
C SER A 256 -20.89 16.64 6.26
N CYS A 257 -21.05 17.41 7.35
CA CYS A 257 -21.49 16.88 8.64
C CYS A 257 -22.92 16.35 8.59
N TYR A 258 -23.80 16.92 7.74
CA TYR A 258 -25.19 16.52 7.62
C TYR A 258 -25.49 15.58 6.43
N THR A 259 -24.49 15.29 5.58
CA THR A 259 -24.65 14.38 4.44
C THR A 259 -23.70 13.18 4.46
N GLY A 260 -22.61 13.26 5.24
CA GLY A 260 -21.56 12.24 5.28
C GLY A 260 -20.71 12.14 4.02
N LEU A 261 -20.88 13.03 3.05
CA LEU A 261 -20.14 13.03 1.80
C LEU A 261 -18.64 13.31 2.02
N SER A 262 -17.79 12.65 1.23
CA SER A 262 -16.36 12.93 1.27
C SER A 262 -16.04 14.24 0.54
N TYR A 263 -14.85 14.81 0.79
CA TYR A 263 -14.40 16.03 0.11
C TYR A 263 -14.57 15.97 -1.41
N ILE A 264 -14.18 14.87 -2.02
CA ILE A 264 -14.21 14.76 -3.49
C ILE A 264 -15.63 14.62 -4.02
N ASP A 265 -16.49 13.91 -3.28
CA ASP A 265 -17.89 13.72 -3.66
C ASP A 265 -18.64 15.08 -3.58
N VAL A 266 -18.40 15.88 -2.53
CA VAL A 266 -19.00 17.23 -2.42
C VAL A 266 -18.45 18.18 -3.50
N LYS A 267 -17.13 18.11 -3.76
CA LYS A 267 -16.51 18.97 -4.79
C LYS A 267 -17.06 18.73 -6.19
N GLN A 268 -17.50 17.51 -6.46
CA GLN A 268 -18.03 17.10 -7.76
C GLN A 268 -19.56 17.00 -7.79
N LEU A 269 -20.23 17.25 -6.66
CA LEU A 269 -21.69 17.18 -6.57
C LEU A 269 -22.33 18.15 -7.56
N ARG A 270 -23.18 17.63 -8.43
CA ARG A 270 -23.92 18.42 -9.43
C ARG A 270 -25.36 18.61 -8.98
N PRO A 271 -26.01 19.71 -9.43
CA PRO A 271 -27.42 19.95 -9.13
C PRO A 271 -28.37 18.85 -9.62
N ASP A 272 -28.06 18.21 -10.76
CA ASP A 272 -28.86 17.11 -11.32
C ASP A 272 -28.80 15.79 -10.50
N GLN A 273 -27.87 15.70 -9.56
CA GLN A 273 -27.76 14.57 -8.63
C GLN A 273 -28.57 14.80 -7.32
N ILE A 274 -29.25 15.95 -7.22
CA ILE A 274 -30.09 16.30 -6.10
C ILE A 274 -31.53 16.35 -6.61
N THR A 275 -32.28 15.29 -6.38
CA THR A 275 -33.63 15.11 -6.91
C THR A 275 -34.60 14.68 -5.81
N ARG A 276 -35.92 14.77 -6.09
CA ARG A 276 -36.94 14.25 -5.17
C ARG A 276 -36.95 12.73 -5.23
N GLY A 277 -36.94 12.10 -4.06
CA GLY A 277 -37.18 10.68 -3.91
C GLY A 277 -38.67 10.32 -3.93
N ASP A 278 -38.99 9.04 -3.80
CA ASP A 278 -40.35 8.53 -3.77
C ASP A 278 -41.17 9.05 -2.58
N ASP A 279 -40.49 9.45 -1.50
CA ASP A 279 -41.03 10.08 -0.31
C ASP A 279 -41.33 11.60 -0.48
N GLY A 280 -41.07 12.15 -1.66
CA GLY A 280 -41.23 13.58 -1.97
C GLY A 280 -40.14 14.49 -1.39
N ASN A 281 -39.23 13.98 -0.57
CA ASN A 281 -38.11 14.70 -0.02
C ASN A 281 -36.95 14.84 -1.02
N LEU A 282 -36.05 15.79 -0.79
CA LEU A 282 -34.83 15.90 -1.59
C LEU A 282 -33.81 14.88 -1.12
N TRP A 283 -33.21 14.20 -2.09
CA TRP A 283 -32.16 13.22 -1.91
C TRP A 283 -30.96 13.51 -2.78
N ILE A 284 -29.78 13.07 -2.33
CA ILE A 284 -28.56 13.01 -3.14
C ILE A 284 -28.39 11.59 -3.68
N PHE A 285 -28.31 11.44 -4.99
CA PHE A 285 -28.04 10.19 -5.69
C PHE A 285 -26.69 10.28 -6.38
N ILE A 286 -25.67 9.63 -5.83
CA ILE A 286 -24.31 9.65 -6.39
C ILE A 286 -23.68 8.25 -6.39
N LYS A 287 -22.68 8.06 -7.25
CA LYS A 287 -21.70 6.98 -7.09
C LYS A 287 -20.44 7.55 -6.48
N ARG A 288 -19.97 6.96 -5.39
CA ARG A 288 -18.74 7.42 -4.74
C ARG A 288 -17.54 7.26 -5.65
N GLN A 289 -16.75 8.32 -5.81
CA GLN A 289 -15.56 8.28 -6.65
C GLN A 289 -14.53 7.23 -6.22
N LYS A 290 -14.39 6.96 -4.91
CA LYS A 290 -13.38 6.04 -4.38
C LYS A 290 -13.74 4.57 -4.52
N THR A 291 -15.02 4.23 -4.43
CA THR A 291 -15.49 2.83 -4.32
C THR A 291 -16.49 2.45 -5.40
N GLU A 292 -16.91 3.42 -6.21
CA GLU A 292 -17.96 3.30 -7.22
C GLU A 292 -19.30 2.79 -6.67
N THR A 293 -19.44 2.78 -5.34
CA THR A 293 -20.63 2.34 -4.64
C THR A 293 -21.72 3.41 -4.76
N PRO A 294 -22.96 3.06 -5.12
CA PRO A 294 -24.08 3.99 -5.10
C PRO A 294 -24.35 4.43 -3.66
N CYS A 295 -24.65 5.71 -3.48
CA CYS A 295 -25.05 6.32 -2.22
C CYS A 295 -26.32 7.12 -2.43
N HIS A 296 -27.32 6.86 -1.61
CA HIS A 296 -28.59 7.57 -1.58
C HIS A 296 -28.70 8.21 -0.20
N ILE A 297 -28.75 9.53 -0.13
CA ILE A 297 -28.69 10.28 1.12
C ILE A 297 -29.86 11.24 1.16
N PRO A 298 -30.82 11.07 2.10
CA PRO A 298 -31.88 12.05 2.30
C PRO A 298 -31.29 13.35 2.83
N LEU A 299 -31.73 14.47 2.30
CA LEU A 299 -31.24 15.77 2.72
C LEU A 299 -31.99 16.27 3.96
N LEU A 300 -31.24 16.45 5.03
CA LEU A 300 -31.70 17.16 6.23
C LEU A 300 -31.79 18.67 5.96
N ASP A 301 -32.59 19.38 6.73
CA ASP A 301 -32.90 20.80 6.49
C ASP A 301 -31.65 21.69 6.52
N GLU A 302 -30.70 21.41 7.40
CA GLU A 302 -29.42 22.12 7.44
C GLU A 302 -28.66 22.03 6.12
N ALA A 303 -28.68 20.85 5.49
CA ALA A 303 -28.04 20.67 4.19
C ALA A 303 -28.78 21.39 3.07
N LYS A 304 -30.14 21.43 3.10
CA LYS A 304 -30.98 22.17 2.15
C LYS A 304 -30.71 23.66 2.22
N VAL A 305 -30.68 24.26 3.41
CA VAL A 305 -30.38 25.68 3.62
C VAL A 305 -29.03 26.06 2.99
N ILE A 306 -28.02 25.22 3.15
CA ILE A 306 -26.70 25.46 2.54
C ILE A 306 -26.77 25.42 1.03
N LEU A 307 -27.45 24.43 0.46
CA LEU A 307 -27.61 24.32 -1.00
C LEU A 307 -28.33 25.55 -1.59
N ASP A 308 -29.40 26.01 -0.94
CA ASP A 308 -30.13 27.19 -1.40
C ASP A 308 -29.29 28.46 -1.31
N ARG A 309 -28.44 28.62 -0.30
CA ARG A 309 -27.50 29.74 -0.17
C ARG A 309 -26.53 29.83 -1.36
N TYR A 310 -26.06 28.70 -1.88
CA TYR A 310 -25.08 28.69 -2.95
C TYR A 310 -25.66 28.42 -4.36
N LYS A 311 -26.98 28.24 -4.50
CA LYS A 311 -27.66 27.97 -5.77
C LYS A 311 -27.29 28.95 -6.89
N ASN A 312 -27.17 30.23 -6.55
CA ASN A 312 -26.86 31.31 -7.48
C ASN A 312 -25.38 31.76 -7.43
N HIS A 313 -24.55 31.07 -6.69
CA HIS A 313 -23.14 31.45 -6.56
C HIS A 313 -22.41 31.33 -7.92
N ARG A 314 -21.61 32.35 -8.28
CA ARG A 314 -20.93 32.46 -9.58
C ARG A 314 -20.12 31.21 -9.97
N ILE A 315 -19.34 30.67 -9.01
CA ILE A 315 -18.49 29.47 -9.23
C ILE A 315 -19.38 28.26 -9.47
N CYS A 316 -20.48 28.09 -8.73
CA CYS A 316 -21.39 26.94 -8.87
C CYS A 316 -22.04 26.92 -10.26
N ARG A 317 -22.51 28.08 -10.73
CA ARG A 317 -23.10 28.21 -12.06
C ARG A 317 -22.08 27.95 -13.18
N TRP A 318 -20.86 28.49 -13.04
CA TRP A 318 -19.81 28.32 -14.06
C TRP A 318 -19.32 26.89 -14.15
N ARG A 319 -19.10 26.22 -13.00
CA ARG A 319 -18.60 24.84 -12.95
C ARG A 319 -19.68 23.77 -13.00
N LYS A 320 -20.96 24.17 -12.99
CA LYS A 320 -22.12 23.28 -12.89
C LYS A 320 -22.02 22.32 -11.67
N VAL A 321 -21.61 22.85 -10.51
CA VAL A 321 -21.51 22.13 -9.24
C VAL A 321 -22.46 22.74 -8.21
N ALA A 322 -22.88 21.94 -7.23
CA ALA A 322 -23.82 22.40 -6.21
C ALA A 322 -23.19 23.38 -5.19
N LEU A 323 -21.88 23.22 -4.90
CA LEU A 323 -21.19 24.00 -3.87
C LEU A 323 -19.82 24.52 -4.35
N PRO A 324 -19.36 25.71 -3.88
CA PRO A 324 -18.13 26.35 -4.33
C PRO A 324 -16.90 25.82 -3.53
N VAL A 325 -16.59 24.52 -3.68
CA VAL A 325 -15.55 23.83 -2.90
C VAL A 325 -14.16 24.25 -3.34
N LEU A 326 -13.35 24.72 -2.39
CA LEU A 326 -11.93 25.04 -2.57
C LEU A 326 -11.07 23.77 -2.70
N THR A 327 -9.75 23.91 -2.93
CA THR A 327 -8.82 22.76 -2.90
C THR A 327 -8.78 22.15 -1.50
N ASN A 328 -8.56 20.82 -1.43
CA ASN A 328 -8.53 20.11 -0.12
C ASN A 328 -7.49 20.70 0.85
N GLN A 329 -6.35 21.12 0.34
CA GLN A 329 -5.30 21.74 1.14
C GLN A 329 -5.77 23.08 1.74
N ARG A 330 -6.37 23.96 0.92
CA ARG A 330 -6.92 25.25 1.41
C ARG A 330 -8.06 25.05 2.39
N THR A 331 -8.99 24.13 2.08
CA THR A 331 -10.10 23.79 2.96
C THR A 331 -9.60 23.34 4.34
N ASN A 332 -8.63 22.41 4.38
CA ASN A 332 -8.07 21.96 5.67
C ASN A 332 -7.26 23.06 6.38
N GLY A 333 -6.63 23.98 5.65
CA GLY A 333 -5.97 25.15 6.24
C GLY A 333 -6.98 26.06 6.95
N TYR A 334 -8.07 26.42 6.28
CA TYR A 334 -9.13 27.26 6.86
C TYR A 334 -9.94 26.56 7.98
N LEU A 335 -10.09 25.23 7.91
CA LEU A 335 -10.70 24.48 9.00
C LEU A 335 -9.89 24.56 10.30
N LYS A 336 -8.58 24.67 10.24
CA LYS A 336 -7.76 24.91 11.45
C LYS A 336 -8.04 26.30 12.02
N GLU A 337 -8.08 27.33 11.18
CA GLU A 337 -8.42 28.69 11.57
C GLU A 337 -9.83 28.75 12.20
N ILE A 338 -10.80 28.06 11.61
CA ILE A 338 -12.15 27.93 12.16
C ILE A 338 -12.15 27.21 13.52
N ALA A 339 -11.33 26.15 13.70
CA ALA A 339 -11.21 25.45 14.96
C ALA A 339 -10.72 26.37 16.07
N ASP A 340 -9.67 27.13 15.80
CA ASP A 340 -9.09 28.09 16.75
C ASP A 340 -10.10 29.16 17.11
N LEU A 341 -10.81 29.76 16.14
CA LEU A 341 -11.83 30.77 16.36
C LEU A 341 -13.06 30.25 17.10
N CYS A 342 -13.40 28.98 16.99
CA CYS A 342 -14.51 28.33 17.67
C CYS A 342 -14.13 27.65 18.99
N ASN A 343 -12.89 27.81 19.47
CA ASN A 343 -12.36 27.16 20.68
C ASN A 343 -12.57 25.64 20.66
N ILE A 344 -12.18 25.00 19.52
CA ILE A 344 -12.23 23.55 19.33
C ILE A 344 -10.82 23.01 19.41
N THR A 345 -10.54 22.18 20.40
CA THR A 345 -9.23 21.58 20.65
C THR A 345 -8.91 20.41 19.70
N LYS A 346 -9.94 19.85 19.05
CA LYS A 346 -9.80 18.77 18.08
C LYS A 346 -9.21 19.26 16.76
N VAL A 347 -8.34 18.48 16.14
CA VAL A 347 -7.80 18.81 14.81
C VAL A 347 -8.92 18.69 13.77
N LEU A 348 -9.45 19.84 13.32
CA LEU A 348 -10.46 19.87 12.26
C LEU A 348 -9.79 19.55 10.91
N THR A 349 -10.26 18.46 10.31
CA THR A 349 -9.98 18.10 8.92
C THR A 349 -11.30 17.86 8.20
N TYR A 350 -11.32 18.01 6.88
CA TYR A 350 -12.56 17.76 6.14
C TYR A 350 -13.15 16.37 6.38
N HIS A 351 -12.28 15.37 6.57
CA HIS A 351 -12.73 14.00 6.84
C HIS A 351 -13.42 13.83 8.20
N LEU A 352 -13.18 14.75 9.14
CA LEU A 352 -13.87 14.77 10.44
C LEU A 352 -15.38 14.96 10.27
N ALA A 353 -15.83 15.74 9.28
CA ALA A 353 -17.25 15.93 8.97
C ALA A 353 -17.96 14.59 8.76
N ARG A 354 -17.33 13.69 7.99
CA ARG A 354 -17.89 12.37 7.75
C ARG A 354 -17.93 11.48 9.01
N HIS A 355 -16.95 11.64 9.91
CA HIS A 355 -16.99 10.98 11.22
C HIS A 355 -18.10 11.54 12.09
N THR A 356 -18.29 12.87 12.09
CA THR A 356 -19.37 13.57 12.80
C THR A 356 -20.74 13.13 12.27
N PHE A 357 -20.93 13.05 10.95
CA PHE A 357 -22.17 12.50 10.39
C PHE A 357 -22.46 11.11 10.91
N ALA A 358 -21.49 10.19 10.76
CA ALA A 358 -21.66 8.80 11.15
C ALA A 358 -21.97 8.63 12.65
N THR A 359 -21.33 9.42 13.51
CA THR A 359 -21.44 9.29 14.96
C THR A 359 -22.52 10.22 15.51
N THR A 360 -22.32 11.52 15.44
CA THR A 360 -23.13 12.54 16.13
C THR A 360 -24.51 12.72 15.48
N ILE A 361 -24.56 12.77 14.14
CA ILE A 361 -25.82 13.04 13.44
C ILE A 361 -26.66 11.76 13.27
N THR A 362 -26.05 10.60 13.07
CA THR A 362 -26.82 9.39 12.75
C THR A 362 -26.85 8.38 13.89
N LEU A 363 -25.73 7.73 14.22
CA LEU A 363 -25.73 6.65 15.21
C LEU A 363 -26.17 7.09 16.61
N SER A 364 -25.79 8.28 17.07
CA SER A 364 -26.23 8.83 18.36
C SER A 364 -27.73 9.13 18.40
N ASN A 365 -28.37 9.31 17.24
CA ASN A 365 -29.81 9.57 17.12
C ASN A 365 -30.58 8.31 16.68
N GLY A 366 -30.04 7.11 16.93
CA GLY A 366 -30.76 5.86 16.74
C GLY A 366 -30.78 5.29 15.32
N VAL A 367 -30.13 5.96 14.33
CA VAL A 367 -30.10 5.43 12.96
C VAL A 367 -29.30 4.11 12.95
N PRO A 368 -29.85 3.00 12.40
CA PRO A 368 -29.18 1.73 12.34
C PRO A 368 -27.85 1.79 11.59
N ILE A 369 -26.86 1.03 12.06
CA ILE A 369 -25.50 1.04 11.48
C ILE A 369 -25.47 0.59 10.02
N GLU A 370 -26.38 -0.27 9.61
CA GLU A 370 -26.54 -0.74 8.22
C GLU A 370 -26.97 0.43 7.33
N THR A 371 -27.95 1.20 7.76
CA THR A 371 -28.42 2.41 7.06
C THR A 371 -27.31 3.45 6.95
N VAL A 372 -26.56 3.69 8.03
CA VAL A 372 -25.39 4.58 8.02
C VAL A 372 -24.33 4.07 7.06
N SER A 373 -24.06 2.76 7.05
CA SER A 373 -23.10 2.14 6.14
C SER A 373 -23.49 2.34 4.67
N GLN A 374 -24.76 2.20 4.35
CA GLN A 374 -25.32 2.42 3.02
C GLN A 374 -25.19 3.90 2.59
N MET A 375 -25.61 4.84 3.42
CA MET A 375 -25.48 6.28 3.16
C MET A 375 -24.01 6.69 2.98
N LEU A 376 -23.11 6.07 3.74
CA LEU A 376 -21.69 6.30 3.61
C LEU A 376 -21.08 5.58 2.39
N GLY A 377 -21.76 4.66 1.72
CA GLY A 377 -21.25 3.85 0.61
C GLY A 377 -20.02 3.03 1.01
N HIS A 378 -20.10 2.33 2.14
CA HIS A 378 -19.09 1.39 2.55
C HIS A 378 -19.39 0.00 1.98
N ASN A 379 -18.41 -0.63 1.33
CA ASN A 379 -18.55 -2.00 0.81
C ASN A 379 -18.57 -3.06 1.93
N SER A 380 -18.25 -2.70 3.16
CA SER A 380 -18.21 -3.61 4.30
C SER A 380 -18.67 -2.89 5.57
N LEU A 381 -19.62 -3.50 6.27
CA LEU A 381 -20.13 -3.03 7.55
C LEU A 381 -19.01 -2.86 8.60
N LYS A 382 -17.96 -3.69 8.52
CA LYS A 382 -16.76 -3.61 9.38
C LYS A 382 -16.12 -2.21 9.35
N THR A 383 -16.22 -1.50 8.22
CA THR A 383 -15.71 -0.12 8.09
C THR A 383 -16.55 0.86 8.92
N THR A 384 -17.86 0.62 9.04
CA THR A 384 -18.81 1.45 9.82
C THR A 384 -18.76 1.10 11.31
N GLN A 385 -18.48 -0.15 11.67
CA GLN A 385 -18.36 -0.59 13.07
C GLN A 385 -17.28 0.16 13.88
N HIS A 386 -16.32 0.80 13.21
CA HIS A 386 -15.37 1.69 13.91
C HIS A 386 -16.01 2.91 14.53
N TYR A 387 -17.19 3.35 14.04
CA TYR A 387 -17.95 4.45 14.61
C TYR A 387 -18.82 3.99 15.79
N ALA A 388 -19.36 2.79 15.73
CA ALA A 388 -20.23 2.24 16.78
C ALA A 388 -19.50 2.00 18.12
N LYS A 389 -18.19 1.74 18.09
CA LYS A 389 -17.36 1.50 19.29
C LYS A 389 -17.19 2.72 20.22
N VAL A 390 -17.66 3.88 19.83
CA VAL A 390 -17.37 5.16 20.51
C VAL A 390 -18.61 5.72 21.25
N ILE A 391 -19.77 5.00 21.24
CA ILE A 391 -21.01 5.58 21.71
C ILE A 391 -21.47 4.91 23.02
N ASP A 392 -20.77 5.23 24.12
CA ASP A 392 -21.25 4.88 25.47
C ASP A 392 -22.61 5.53 25.79
N THR A 393 -22.88 6.74 25.24
CA THR A 393 -24.17 7.43 25.36
C THR A 393 -25.32 6.65 24.74
N LYS A 394 -25.11 5.96 23.60
CA LYS A 394 -26.15 5.15 22.98
C LYS A 394 -26.51 3.95 23.87
N VAL A 395 -25.50 3.30 24.44
CA VAL A 395 -25.72 2.18 25.39
C VAL A 395 -26.54 2.67 26.57
N SER A 396 -26.21 3.85 27.13
CA SER A 396 -26.97 4.45 28.24
C SER A 396 -28.42 4.73 27.87
N ILE A 397 -28.65 5.34 26.69
CA ILE A 397 -30.01 5.66 26.21
C ILE A 397 -30.83 4.38 25.97
N GLU A 398 -30.25 3.39 25.30
CA GLU A 398 -30.93 2.11 25.01
C GLU A 398 -31.25 1.32 26.30
N MET A 399 -30.35 1.36 27.28
CA MET A 399 -30.56 0.71 28.57
C MET A 399 -31.62 1.47 29.41
N SER A 400 -31.66 2.81 29.37
CA SER A 400 -32.72 3.58 30.02
C SER A 400 -34.09 3.30 29.40
N ALA A 401 -34.18 3.23 28.06
CA ALA A 401 -35.43 2.87 27.37
C ALA A 401 -35.87 1.42 27.66
N LEU A 402 -34.93 0.50 27.80
CA LEU A 402 -35.24 -0.85 28.23
C LEU A 402 -35.75 -0.88 29.67
N GLN A 403 -35.13 -0.11 30.56
CA GLN A 403 -35.57 -0.02 31.95
C GLN A 403 -37.01 0.53 32.07
N GLU A 404 -37.34 1.55 31.28
CA GLU A 404 -38.73 2.09 31.24
C GLU A 404 -39.72 1.00 30.77
N LYS A 405 -39.41 0.28 29.70
CA LYS A 405 -40.27 -0.82 29.20
C LYS A 405 -40.45 -1.93 30.23
N LEU A 406 -39.42 -2.28 30.97
CA LEU A 406 -39.52 -3.29 32.02
C LEU A 406 -40.40 -2.81 33.18
N LEU A 407 -40.29 -1.56 33.59
CA LEU A 407 -41.13 -0.94 34.61
C LEU A 407 -42.59 -0.85 34.18
N GLU A 408 -42.87 -0.57 32.92
CA GLU A 408 -44.25 -0.57 32.39
C GLU A 408 -44.86 -1.97 32.42
N ARG A 409 -44.10 -3.01 32.04
CA ARG A 409 -44.55 -4.40 32.07
C ARG A 409 -44.86 -4.86 33.50
N ASP A 410 -43.99 -4.55 34.46
CA ASP A 410 -44.23 -4.92 35.86
C ASP A 410 -45.50 -4.24 36.44
N LYS A 411 -45.81 -3.01 35.99
CA LYS A 411 -47.08 -2.35 36.35
C LYS A 411 -48.30 -2.98 35.72
N GLU A 412 -48.22 -3.44 34.49
CA GLU A 412 -49.30 -4.18 33.80
C GLU A 412 -49.58 -5.51 34.49
N ASP A 413 -48.53 -6.24 34.88
CA ASP A 413 -48.66 -7.51 35.60
C ASP A 413 -49.30 -7.31 37.00
N ASP A 414 -48.90 -6.27 37.75
CA ASP A 414 -49.52 -5.92 39.05
C ASP A 414 -51.00 -5.49 38.92
N ASP A 415 -51.38 -4.83 37.82
CA ASP A 415 -52.76 -4.38 37.58
C ASP A 415 -53.65 -5.58 37.17
N VAL A 416 -53.08 -6.60 36.45
CA VAL A 416 -53.74 -7.86 36.12
C VAL A 416 -53.98 -8.68 37.40
N ASP A 417 -53.01 -8.83 38.27
CA ASP A 417 -53.11 -9.56 39.52
C ASP A 417 -54.12 -8.89 40.48
N THR A 418 -54.15 -7.56 40.52
CA THR A 418 -55.13 -6.78 41.31
C THR A 418 -56.54 -6.93 40.79
N LYS A 419 -56.73 -7.02 39.47
CA LYS A 419 -58.04 -7.28 38.83
C LYS A 419 -58.49 -8.72 39.04
N VAL A 420 -57.62 -9.69 38.98
CA VAL A 420 -57.89 -11.12 39.24
C VAL A 420 -58.29 -11.31 40.72
N MET A 421 -57.58 -10.69 41.69
CA MET A 421 -57.96 -10.77 43.11
C MET A 421 -59.32 -10.10 43.42
N LYS A 422 -59.74 -9.07 42.67
CA LYS A 422 -61.09 -8.47 42.82
C LYS A 422 -62.21 -9.30 42.25
N LEU A 423 -61.96 -10.25 41.32
CA LEU A 423 -62.95 -11.16 40.75
C LEU A 423 -63.21 -12.37 41.64
N PHE A 424 -62.34 -12.65 42.59
CA PHE A 424 -62.46 -13.78 43.52
C PHE A 424 -62.91 -13.37 44.94
N ARG A 425 -63.30 -12.10 45.14
CA ARG A 425 -64.02 -11.60 46.33
C ARG A 425 -65.46 -11.31 45.97
#